data_9eb767b4291611e5e800c358d3742863
#
_entry.id   9eb767b4291611e5e800c358d3742863
#
_cell.length_a   1.000
_cell.length_b   1.000
_cell.length_c   1.000
_cell.angle_alpha   90.00
_cell.angle_beta   90.00
_cell.angle_gamma   90.00
#
_symmetry.space_group_name_H-M   'P 1'
#
loop_
_entity.id
_entity.type
_entity.pdbx_description
1 polymer ?
#
loop_
_entity_poly.entity_id
_entity_poly.type
_entity_poly.pdbx_seq_one_letter_code
_entity_poly.pdbx_strand_id
1 'polypeptide(L)'
;VIQVKKGNFTGWLTQVLPEKQMSEAFINSIFLAMSGGFQDAYTYFTRDKVFSNAQTGNVVLMSQHFMMGEWKDGLKYLLPLLAFAFGVLAAERIQAQFRFARRLHWRQGILLLEIAILLIVGFLPQTLNMTATILVSFSCAMQVQAFRKVDGYSYASTMCIGNLRSGTASLSMYFRERRPEFLKQAFYYFGIILFFALGAGAGGNLSVRYGVHVIWVSGGLLMVSVLLMFLEKLRAWNR
;
A
#
# COMPACT_ATOMS: atom_id res chain seq x y z
N VAL A 1 -30.47 34.73 -25.24
CA VAL A 1 -30.37 33.98 -23.96
C VAL A 1 -29.45 32.79 -24.22
N ILE A 2 -28.18 32.90 -23.79
CA ILE A 2 -27.19 31.84 -23.94
C ILE A 2 -27.41 30.88 -22.77
N GLN A 3 -27.94 29.68 -23.02
CA GLN A 3 -27.95 28.61 -22.05
C GLN A 3 -26.50 28.08 -21.89
N VAL A 4 -25.86 28.41 -20.78
CA VAL A 4 -24.63 27.77 -20.34
C VAL A 4 -24.95 26.34 -19.91
N LYS A 5 -24.59 25.35 -20.76
CA LYS A 5 -24.62 23.94 -20.42
C LYS A 5 -23.71 23.78 -19.18
N LYS A 6 -24.28 23.54 -18.00
CA LYS A 6 -23.56 23.06 -16.82
C LYS A 6 -22.85 21.77 -17.23
N GLY A 7 -21.56 21.87 -17.49
CA GLY A 7 -20.70 20.70 -17.72
C GLY A 7 -20.78 19.81 -16.47
N ASN A 8 -21.42 18.65 -16.62
CA ASN A 8 -21.59 17.70 -15.53
C ASN A 8 -20.24 17.15 -15.14
N PHE A 9 -19.67 17.66 -14.06
CA PHE A 9 -18.50 17.08 -13.35
C PHE A 9 -18.72 15.56 -13.11
N THR A 10 -19.96 15.13 -12.90
CA THR A 10 -20.39 13.72 -12.85
C THR A 10 -20.14 12.95 -14.14
N GLY A 11 -20.24 13.55 -15.31
CA GLY A 11 -20.03 12.89 -16.62
C GLY A 11 -18.57 12.52 -16.87
N TRP A 12 -17.63 13.40 -16.54
CA TRP A 12 -16.18 13.12 -16.62
C TRP A 12 -15.77 11.98 -15.68
N LEU A 13 -16.29 12.00 -14.45
CA LEU A 13 -16.03 10.95 -13.46
C LEU A 13 -16.57 9.56 -13.89
N THR A 14 -17.65 9.47 -14.70
CA THR A 14 -18.15 8.17 -15.21
C THR A 14 -17.25 7.56 -16.30
N GLN A 15 -16.46 8.36 -16.99
CA GLN A 15 -15.50 7.88 -17.99
C GLN A 15 -14.19 7.39 -17.35
N VAL A 16 -13.81 7.93 -16.19
CA VAL A 16 -12.50 7.65 -15.54
C VAL A 16 -12.59 6.51 -14.52
N LEU A 17 -13.76 6.30 -13.90
CA LEU A 17 -13.90 5.27 -12.86
C LEU A 17 -14.49 3.97 -13.42
N PRO A 18 -13.86 2.81 -13.15
CA PRO A 18 -14.32 1.52 -13.67
C PRO A 18 -15.68 1.13 -13.09
N GLU A 19 -16.43 0.28 -13.81
CA GLU A 19 -17.69 -0.31 -13.35
C GLU A 19 -17.49 -1.31 -12.19
N LYS A 20 -16.25 -1.76 -11.96
CA LYS A 20 -15.85 -2.69 -10.89
C LYS A 20 -15.59 -1.96 -9.59
N GLN A 21 -15.63 -2.69 -8.48
CA GLN A 21 -15.38 -2.16 -7.14
C GLN A 21 -14.08 -1.36 -7.08
N MET A 22 -14.14 -0.07 -6.68
CA MET A 22 -13.00 0.86 -6.65
C MET A 22 -11.82 0.35 -5.82
N SER A 23 -12.10 -0.38 -4.74
CA SER A 23 -11.05 -0.98 -3.92
C SER A 23 -10.18 -2.01 -4.65
N GLU A 24 -10.63 -2.51 -5.80
CA GLU A 24 -9.89 -3.42 -6.68
C GLU A 24 -9.49 -2.75 -8.01
N ALA A 25 -9.79 -1.47 -8.19
CA ALA A 25 -9.42 -0.72 -9.38
C ALA A 25 -7.91 -0.47 -9.43
N PHE A 26 -7.32 -0.52 -10.64
CA PHE A 26 -5.89 -0.25 -10.82
C PHE A 26 -5.48 1.13 -10.32
N ILE A 27 -6.31 2.17 -10.54
CA ILE A 27 -6.04 3.52 -10.04
C ILE A 27 -5.88 3.55 -8.51
N ASN A 28 -6.70 2.81 -7.78
CA ASN A 28 -6.58 2.71 -6.33
C ASN A 28 -5.27 2.01 -5.92
N SER A 29 -4.92 0.94 -6.63
CA SER A 29 -3.69 0.18 -6.40
C SER A 29 -2.42 1.00 -6.63
N ILE A 30 -2.45 2.02 -7.50
CA ILE A 30 -1.36 2.98 -7.71
C ILE A 30 -1.04 3.71 -6.41
N PHE A 31 -2.03 4.32 -5.76
CA PHE A 31 -1.83 5.07 -4.52
C PHE A 31 -1.37 4.17 -3.38
N LEU A 32 -1.91 2.95 -3.29
CA LEU A 32 -1.48 1.95 -2.31
C LEU A 32 -0.02 1.53 -2.52
N ALA A 33 0.38 1.28 -3.76
CA ALA A 33 1.75 0.89 -4.08
C ALA A 33 2.74 2.05 -3.83
N MET A 34 2.40 3.27 -4.23
CA MET A 34 3.22 4.47 -3.95
C MET A 34 3.38 4.68 -2.45
N SER A 35 2.29 4.57 -1.67
CA SER A 35 2.32 4.68 -0.22
C SER A 35 3.23 3.61 0.40
N GLY A 36 3.09 2.35 -0.02
CA GLY A 36 3.92 1.25 0.48
C GLY A 36 5.40 1.41 0.18
N GLY A 37 5.75 1.83 -1.05
CA GLY A 37 7.14 2.15 -1.40
C GLY A 37 7.70 3.33 -0.62
N PHE A 38 6.90 4.37 -0.43
CA PHE A 38 7.27 5.52 0.39
C PHE A 38 7.57 5.13 1.83
N GLN A 39 6.72 4.32 2.46
CA GLN A 39 6.88 3.84 3.83
C GLN A 39 8.13 2.97 4.00
N ASP A 40 8.43 2.10 3.04
CA ASP A 40 9.63 1.27 3.05
C ASP A 40 10.91 2.12 3.01
N ALA A 41 10.98 3.08 2.10
CA ALA A 41 12.11 3.99 2.00
C ALA A 41 12.21 4.90 3.23
N TYR A 42 11.08 5.42 3.73
CA TYR A 42 11.04 6.22 4.95
C TYR A 42 11.63 5.46 6.14
N THR A 43 11.16 4.24 6.43
CA THR A 43 11.67 3.49 7.57
C THR A 43 13.15 3.14 7.40
N TYR A 44 13.59 2.79 6.21
CA TYR A 44 14.98 2.50 5.93
C TYR A 44 15.91 3.71 6.12
N PHE A 45 15.53 4.89 5.63
CA PHE A 45 16.39 6.07 5.68
C PHE A 45 16.29 6.89 6.97
N THR A 46 15.18 6.80 7.73
CA THR A 46 14.97 7.60 8.95
C THR A 46 14.79 6.79 10.23
N ARG A 47 14.61 5.45 10.14
CA ARG A 47 14.28 4.58 11.28
C ARG A 47 15.18 3.35 11.33
N ASP A 48 16.49 3.59 11.53
CA ASP A 48 17.52 2.57 11.80
C ASP A 48 17.73 1.52 10.70
N LYS A 49 17.47 1.87 9.42
CA LYS A 49 17.67 1.02 8.23
C LYS A 49 16.87 -0.29 8.25
N VAL A 50 15.69 -0.27 8.84
CA VAL A 50 14.75 -1.41 8.86
C VAL A 50 13.64 -1.19 7.86
N PHE A 51 13.31 -2.20 7.07
CA PHE A 51 12.18 -2.14 6.13
C PHE A 51 10.85 -2.37 6.84
N SER A 52 9.81 -1.64 6.45
CA SER A 52 8.45 -1.88 6.93
C SER A 52 7.73 -3.01 6.18
N ASN A 53 7.99 -3.15 4.87
CA ASN A 53 7.34 -4.12 3.99
C ASN A 53 8.28 -5.19 3.44
N ALA A 54 9.56 -4.85 3.17
CA ALA A 54 10.54 -5.77 2.58
C ALA A 54 11.07 -6.79 3.62
N GLN A 55 10.16 -7.62 4.15
CA GLN A 55 10.44 -8.55 5.25
C GLN A 55 11.53 -9.57 4.92
N THR A 56 11.72 -9.93 3.65
CA THR A 56 12.84 -10.81 3.23
C THR A 56 14.20 -10.18 3.60
N GLY A 57 14.36 -8.87 3.38
CA GLY A 57 15.57 -8.15 3.80
C GLY A 57 15.75 -8.16 5.32
N ASN A 58 14.67 -7.92 6.06
CA ASN A 58 14.70 -7.99 7.53
C ASN A 58 15.08 -9.38 8.04
N VAL A 59 14.58 -10.47 7.44
CA VAL A 59 14.95 -11.85 7.80
C VAL A 59 16.43 -12.10 7.59
N VAL A 60 17.01 -11.66 6.46
CA VAL A 60 18.44 -11.82 6.16
C VAL A 60 19.29 -11.11 7.21
N LEU A 61 18.99 -9.82 7.47
CA LEU A 61 19.76 -9.01 8.45
C LEU A 61 19.56 -9.52 9.87
N MET A 62 18.36 -9.90 10.26
CA MET A 62 18.09 -10.54 11.55
C MET A 62 18.93 -11.79 11.76
N SER A 63 18.95 -12.69 10.77
CA SER A 63 19.68 -13.95 10.85
C SER A 63 21.17 -13.71 10.98
N GLN A 64 21.73 -12.76 10.22
CA GLN A 64 23.14 -12.38 10.33
C GLN A 64 23.51 -11.91 11.74
N HIS A 65 22.77 -10.93 12.29
CA HIS A 65 23.04 -10.38 13.61
C HIS A 65 22.93 -11.45 14.73
N PHE A 66 21.92 -12.32 14.68
CA PHE A 66 21.80 -13.39 15.66
C PHE A 66 22.95 -14.39 15.60
N MET A 67 23.42 -14.76 14.39
CA MET A 67 24.56 -15.65 14.21
C MET A 67 25.89 -15.03 14.66
N MET A 68 26.01 -13.70 14.66
CA MET A 68 27.14 -12.94 15.19
C MET A 68 27.04 -12.70 16.70
N GLY A 69 25.95 -13.09 17.36
CA GLY A 69 25.70 -12.84 18.78
C GLY A 69 25.21 -11.42 19.10
N GLU A 70 24.87 -10.65 18.11
CA GLU A 70 24.39 -9.25 18.20
C GLU A 70 22.89 -9.20 18.44
N TRP A 71 22.44 -9.70 19.58
CA TRP A 71 21.02 -9.90 19.90
C TRP A 71 20.17 -8.63 19.80
N LYS A 72 20.71 -7.48 20.24
CA LYS A 72 19.98 -6.18 20.18
C LYS A 72 19.71 -5.76 18.75
N ASP A 73 20.69 -5.93 17.87
CA ASP A 73 20.54 -5.57 16.46
C ASP A 73 19.66 -6.57 15.71
N GLY A 74 19.73 -7.85 16.05
CA GLY A 74 18.78 -8.86 15.53
C GLY A 74 17.33 -8.55 15.89
N LEU A 75 17.05 -8.07 17.10
CA LEU A 75 15.70 -7.69 17.55
C LEU A 75 15.12 -6.49 16.76
N LYS A 76 15.95 -5.58 16.25
CA LYS A 76 15.47 -4.46 15.38
C LYS A 76 14.73 -4.96 14.15
N TYR A 77 15.10 -6.11 13.61
CA TYR A 77 14.49 -6.72 12.44
C TYR A 77 13.39 -7.72 12.82
N LEU A 78 13.52 -8.44 13.93
CA LEU A 78 12.55 -9.41 14.39
C LEU A 78 11.21 -8.73 14.79
N LEU A 79 11.26 -7.63 15.54
CA LEU A 79 10.05 -6.99 16.04
C LEU A 79 9.14 -6.44 14.94
N PRO A 80 9.64 -5.76 13.90
CA PRO A 80 8.82 -5.38 12.74
C PRO A 80 8.25 -6.58 11.98
N LEU A 81 8.99 -7.69 11.88
CA LEU A 81 8.51 -8.93 11.26
C LEU A 81 7.32 -9.50 12.04
N LEU A 82 7.40 -9.57 13.36
CA LEU A 82 6.29 -9.99 14.21
C LEU A 82 5.10 -9.01 14.12
N ALA A 83 5.37 -7.71 14.13
CA ALA A 83 4.34 -6.69 13.97
C ALA A 83 3.60 -6.83 12.62
N PHE A 84 4.32 -7.15 11.54
CA PHE A 84 3.72 -7.46 10.25
C PHE A 84 2.78 -8.68 10.35
N ALA A 85 3.21 -9.76 10.95
CA ALA A 85 2.36 -10.94 11.16
C ALA A 85 1.09 -10.62 11.97
N PHE A 86 1.22 -9.83 13.05
CA PHE A 86 0.07 -9.37 13.83
C PHE A 86 -0.84 -8.43 13.03
N GLY A 87 -0.31 -7.59 12.13
CA GLY A 87 -1.09 -6.76 11.23
C GLY A 87 -1.96 -7.58 10.27
N VAL A 88 -1.40 -8.66 9.71
CA VAL A 88 -2.17 -9.61 8.89
C VAL A 88 -3.31 -10.22 9.70
N LEU A 89 -3.04 -10.71 10.91
CA LEU A 89 -4.07 -11.30 11.80
C LEU A 89 -5.17 -10.28 12.15
N ALA A 90 -4.78 -9.04 12.44
CA ALA A 90 -5.73 -7.95 12.74
C ALA A 90 -6.63 -7.67 11.54
N ALA A 91 -6.07 -7.57 10.33
CA ALA A 91 -6.85 -7.34 9.11
C ALA A 91 -7.85 -8.47 8.83
N GLU A 92 -7.46 -9.73 9.02
CA GLU A 92 -8.36 -10.89 8.90
C GLU A 92 -9.52 -10.81 9.90
N ARG A 93 -9.25 -10.43 11.15
CA ARG A 93 -10.30 -10.26 12.18
C ARG A 93 -11.23 -9.10 11.85
N ILE A 94 -10.70 -7.97 11.40
CA ILE A 94 -11.50 -6.82 10.95
C ILE A 94 -12.38 -7.23 9.77
N GLN A 95 -11.83 -7.93 8.79
CA GLN A 95 -12.60 -8.43 7.65
C GLN A 95 -13.73 -9.36 8.10
N ALA A 96 -13.46 -10.34 8.98
CA ALA A 96 -14.45 -11.29 9.45
C ALA A 96 -15.62 -10.61 10.18
N GLN A 97 -15.33 -9.59 11.00
CA GLN A 97 -16.34 -8.90 11.79
C GLN A 97 -17.11 -7.84 11.00
N PHE A 98 -16.43 -7.09 10.11
CA PHE A 98 -17.01 -5.92 9.45
C PHE A 98 -17.26 -6.09 7.96
N ARG A 99 -17.13 -7.30 7.40
CA ARG A 99 -17.35 -7.58 5.97
C ARG A 99 -18.70 -7.07 5.45
N PHE A 100 -19.74 -7.11 6.27
CA PHE A 100 -21.10 -6.72 5.91
C PHE A 100 -21.53 -5.37 6.50
N ALA A 101 -20.60 -4.57 7.01
CA ALA A 101 -20.91 -3.26 7.57
C ALA A 101 -21.44 -2.30 6.51
N ARG A 102 -22.65 -1.75 6.74
CA ARG A 102 -23.36 -0.89 5.75
C ARG A 102 -22.80 0.53 5.67
N ARG A 103 -22.32 1.10 6.80
CA ARG A 103 -21.91 2.51 6.87
C ARG A 103 -20.53 2.77 6.31
N LEU A 104 -19.52 2.01 6.72
CA LEU A 104 -18.13 2.12 6.28
C LEU A 104 -17.66 0.76 5.77
N HIS A 105 -17.13 0.73 4.55
CA HIS A 105 -16.54 -0.51 4.04
C HIS A 105 -15.28 -0.84 4.87
N TRP A 106 -15.12 -2.11 5.29
CA TRP A 106 -14.02 -2.53 6.17
C TRP A 106 -12.62 -2.16 5.63
N ARG A 107 -12.42 -2.18 4.29
CA ARG A 107 -11.17 -1.75 3.66
C ARG A 107 -10.89 -0.25 3.87
N GLN A 108 -11.91 0.61 3.82
CA GLN A 108 -11.76 2.03 4.16
C GLN A 108 -11.39 2.22 5.63
N GLY A 109 -11.99 1.42 6.53
CA GLY A 109 -11.64 1.43 7.95
C GLY A 109 -10.17 1.08 8.20
N ILE A 110 -9.63 0.09 7.49
CA ILE A 110 -8.20 -0.27 7.56
C ILE A 110 -7.32 0.90 7.11
N LEU A 111 -7.62 1.56 5.97
CA LEU A 111 -6.81 2.70 5.52
C LEU A 111 -6.89 3.89 6.48
N LEU A 112 -8.06 4.17 7.05
CA LEU A 112 -8.19 5.24 8.05
C LEU A 112 -7.38 4.93 9.31
N LEU A 113 -7.35 3.68 9.75
CA LEU A 113 -6.51 3.25 10.87
C LEU A 113 -5.02 3.38 10.53
N GLU A 114 -4.62 2.98 9.32
CA GLU A 114 -3.25 3.16 8.84
C GLU A 114 -2.86 4.65 8.81
N ILE A 115 -3.70 5.52 8.24
CA ILE A 115 -3.48 6.97 8.22
C ILE A 115 -3.30 7.51 9.65
N ALA A 116 -4.15 7.09 10.59
CA ALA A 116 -4.03 7.51 11.99
C ALA A 116 -2.69 7.07 12.62
N ILE A 117 -2.26 5.83 12.34
CA ILE A 117 -0.95 5.33 12.78
C ILE A 117 0.19 6.16 12.17
N LEU A 118 0.15 6.44 10.86
CA LEU A 118 1.18 7.24 10.19
C LEU A 118 1.24 8.68 10.71
N LEU A 119 0.09 9.27 11.08
CA LEU A 119 0.04 10.57 11.74
C LEU A 119 0.79 10.53 13.08
N ILE A 120 0.54 9.52 13.91
CA ILE A 120 1.25 9.33 15.19
C ILE A 120 2.74 9.12 14.95
N VAL A 121 3.13 8.26 14.00
CA VAL A 121 4.53 7.96 13.68
C VAL A 121 5.30 9.22 13.27
N GLY A 122 4.68 10.15 12.57
CA GLY A 122 5.32 11.40 12.19
C GLY A 122 5.68 12.32 13.37
N PHE A 123 5.02 12.15 14.52
CA PHE A 123 5.38 12.88 15.76
C PHE A 123 6.41 12.13 16.63
N LEU A 124 6.69 10.86 16.36
CA LEU A 124 7.64 10.09 17.17
C LEU A 124 9.09 10.56 16.91
N PRO A 125 9.84 10.92 17.96
CA PRO A 125 11.25 11.28 17.83
C PRO A 125 12.10 10.08 17.41
N GLN A 126 13.32 10.32 16.93
CA GLN A 126 14.24 9.26 16.49
C GLN A 126 14.67 8.32 17.64
N THR A 127 14.54 8.74 18.90
CA THR A 127 14.77 7.85 20.06
C THR A 127 13.77 6.68 20.12
N LEU A 128 12.64 6.79 19.41
CA LEU A 128 11.58 5.77 19.32
C LEU A 128 11.51 5.12 17.94
N ASN A 129 12.65 5.02 17.23
CA ASN A 129 12.69 4.45 15.89
C ASN A 129 12.10 3.03 15.81
N MET A 130 12.41 2.18 16.77
CA MET A 130 11.87 0.82 16.82
C MET A 130 10.35 0.83 16.92
N THR A 131 9.77 1.64 17.82
CA THR A 131 8.32 1.79 17.95
C THR A 131 7.69 2.30 16.65
N ALA A 132 8.31 3.30 16.01
CA ALA A 132 7.85 3.81 14.72
C ALA A 132 7.83 2.71 13.65
N THR A 133 8.91 1.93 13.52
CA THR A 133 9.00 0.84 12.52
C THR A 133 8.01 -0.29 12.80
N ILE A 134 7.80 -0.66 14.06
CA ILE A 134 6.77 -1.63 14.47
C ILE A 134 5.38 -1.16 14.02
N LEU A 135 5.02 0.09 14.30
CA LEU A 135 3.72 0.66 13.93
C LEU A 135 3.53 0.73 12.42
N VAL A 136 4.55 1.15 11.67
CA VAL A 136 4.48 1.18 10.19
C VAL A 136 4.36 -0.23 9.63
N SER A 137 5.16 -1.20 10.10
CA SER A 137 5.08 -2.59 9.63
C SER A 137 3.72 -3.22 9.91
N PHE A 138 3.15 -2.97 11.09
CA PHE A 138 1.81 -3.42 11.45
C PHE A 138 0.74 -2.85 10.51
N SER A 139 0.76 -1.53 10.27
CA SER A 139 -0.24 -0.88 9.43
C SER A 139 -0.10 -1.27 7.95
N CYS A 140 1.12 -1.34 7.42
CA CYS A 140 1.38 -1.85 6.08
C CYS A 140 0.84 -3.28 5.86
N ALA A 141 1.04 -4.15 6.84
CA ALA A 141 0.55 -5.53 6.77
C ALA A 141 -0.98 -5.59 6.66
N MET A 142 -1.69 -4.71 7.38
CA MET A 142 -3.14 -4.59 7.26
C MET A 142 -3.56 -4.14 5.85
N GLN A 143 -2.85 -3.17 5.25
CA GLN A 143 -3.10 -2.73 3.88
C GLN A 143 -2.90 -3.89 2.89
N VAL A 144 -1.77 -4.57 2.95
CA VAL A 144 -1.44 -5.70 2.06
C VAL A 144 -2.50 -6.79 2.15
N GLN A 145 -2.95 -7.11 3.36
CA GLN A 145 -3.97 -8.14 3.58
C GLN A 145 -5.36 -7.71 3.11
N ALA A 146 -5.71 -6.43 3.22
CA ALA A 146 -7.01 -5.92 2.79
C ALA A 146 -7.13 -5.78 1.27
N PHE A 147 -6.04 -5.45 0.58
CA PHE A 147 -6.03 -5.12 -0.85
C PHE A 147 -5.22 -6.15 -1.66
N ARG A 148 -5.76 -7.37 -1.78
CA ARG A 148 -5.09 -8.51 -2.44
C ARG A 148 -5.43 -8.69 -3.92
N LYS A 149 -6.29 -7.84 -4.50
CA LYS A 149 -6.73 -7.95 -5.89
C LYS A 149 -6.66 -6.62 -6.61
N VAL A 150 -6.24 -6.66 -7.87
CA VAL A 150 -6.31 -5.57 -8.85
C VAL A 150 -7.02 -6.08 -10.10
N ASP A 151 -8.16 -5.49 -10.44
CA ASP A 151 -9.00 -5.91 -11.58
C ASP A 151 -9.31 -7.42 -11.62
N GLY A 152 -9.45 -8.04 -10.43
CA GLY A 152 -9.67 -9.48 -10.27
C GLY A 152 -8.40 -10.33 -10.18
N TYR A 153 -7.22 -9.80 -10.51
CA TYR A 153 -5.94 -10.51 -10.41
C TYR A 153 -5.34 -10.37 -9.02
N SER A 154 -4.83 -11.47 -8.47
CA SER A 154 -4.12 -11.46 -7.18
C SER A 154 -2.81 -10.70 -7.29
N TYR A 155 -2.60 -9.73 -6.39
CA TYR A 155 -1.37 -8.95 -6.30
C TYR A 155 -1.06 -8.61 -4.84
N ALA A 156 0.11 -8.03 -4.60
CA ALA A 156 0.42 -7.38 -3.33
C ALA A 156 0.95 -5.97 -3.60
N SER A 157 0.35 -4.96 -2.96
CA SER A 157 0.68 -3.54 -3.20
C SER A 157 2.14 -3.19 -2.88
N THR A 158 2.79 -3.95 -2.00
CA THR A 158 4.12 -3.68 -1.48
C THR A 158 5.16 -4.78 -1.76
N MET A 159 4.80 -5.84 -2.48
CA MET A 159 5.69 -6.99 -2.76
C MET A 159 6.13 -7.01 -4.22
N CYS A 160 7.27 -6.39 -4.53
CA CYS A 160 7.78 -6.32 -5.90
C CYS A 160 8.08 -7.68 -6.52
N ILE A 161 8.69 -8.63 -5.77
CA ILE A 161 9.10 -9.93 -6.32
C ILE A 161 7.92 -10.79 -6.78
N GLY A 162 6.80 -10.79 -6.04
CA GLY A 162 5.60 -11.52 -6.42
C GLY A 162 4.96 -10.95 -7.68
N ASN A 163 4.88 -9.62 -7.78
CA ASN A 163 4.36 -8.92 -8.94
C ASN A 163 5.29 -9.09 -10.16
N LEU A 164 6.61 -9.05 -9.98
CA LEU A 164 7.58 -9.28 -11.05
C LEU A 164 7.43 -10.69 -11.64
N ARG A 165 7.36 -11.72 -10.79
CA ARG A 165 7.12 -13.11 -11.23
C ARG A 165 5.82 -13.22 -12.02
N SER A 166 4.71 -12.68 -11.49
CA SER A 166 3.39 -12.80 -12.11
C SER A 166 3.33 -12.00 -13.42
N GLY A 167 3.90 -10.80 -13.46
CA GLY A 167 3.97 -9.98 -14.67
C GLY A 167 4.78 -10.64 -15.78
N THR A 168 5.94 -11.20 -15.46
CA THR A 168 6.79 -11.91 -16.43
C THR A 168 6.11 -13.18 -16.93
N ALA A 169 5.44 -13.94 -16.07
CA ALA A 169 4.66 -15.11 -16.47
C ALA A 169 3.52 -14.75 -17.43
N SER A 170 2.77 -13.67 -17.11
CA SER A 170 1.70 -13.17 -17.99
C SER A 170 2.24 -12.70 -19.35
N LEU A 171 3.38 -12.02 -19.36
CA LEU A 171 4.03 -11.59 -20.60
C LEU A 171 4.48 -12.80 -21.45
N SER A 172 5.04 -13.84 -20.83
CA SER A 172 5.37 -15.10 -21.50
C SER A 172 4.14 -15.77 -22.13
N MET A 173 3.01 -15.79 -21.41
CA MET A 173 1.74 -16.32 -21.95
C MET A 173 1.25 -15.48 -23.14
N TYR A 174 1.37 -14.15 -23.07
CA TYR A 174 1.04 -13.29 -24.20
C TYR A 174 1.87 -13.60 -25.45
N PHE A 175 3.17 -13.85 -25.32
CA PHE A 175 3.99 -14.20 -26.47
C PHE A 175 3.61 -15.53 -27.10
N ARG A 176 3.11 -16.50 -26.32
CA ARG A 176 2.67 -17.81 -26.81
C ARG A 176 1.27 -17.78 -27.43
N GLU A 177 0.32 -17.14 -26.75
CA GLU A 177 -1.11 -17.25 -27.06
C GLU A 177 -1.66 -16.02 -27.77
N ARG A 178 -0.92 -14.89 -27.77
CA ARG A 178 -1.30 -13.61 -28.39
C ARG A 178 -2.64 -13.03 -27.88
N ARG A 179 -3.09 -13.46 -26.72
CA ARG A 179 -4.33 -12.98 -26.11
C ARG A 179 -4.06 -11.66 -25.35
N PRO A 180 -4.81 -10.56 -25.65
CA PRO A 180 -4.59 -9.23 -25.06
C PRO A 180 -4.80 -9.19 -23.55
N GLU A 181 -5.58 -10.12 -22.98
CA GLU A 181 -5.80 -10.21 -21.53
C GLU A 181 -4.50 -10.43 -20.76
N PHE A 182 -3.59 -11.26 -21.28
CA PHE A 182 -2.29 -11.51 -20.66
C PHE A 182 -1.37 -10.28 -20.70
N LEU A 183 -1.43 -9.50 -21.78
CA LEU A 183 -0.69 -8.25 -21.87
C LEU A 183 -1.21 -7.22 -20.87
N LYS A 184 -2.53 -7.10 -20.75
CA LYS A 184 -3.19 -6.24 -19.76
C LYS A 184 -2.80 -6.64 -18.33
N GLN A 185 -2.79 -7.93 -18.03
CA GLN A 185 -2.38 -8.45 -16.73
C GLN A 185 -0.91 -8.15 -16.42
N ALA A 186 -0.01 -8.36 -17.38
CA ALA A 186 1.40 -8.00 -17.24
C ALA A 186 1.58 -6.49 -16.97
N PHE A 187 0.84 -5.64 -17.68
CA PHE A 187 0.86 -4.19 -17.49
C PHE A 187 0.45 -3.79 -16.05
N TYR A 188 -0.55 -4.44 -15.46
CA TYR A 188 -0.92 -4.18 -14.08
C TYR A 188 0.20 -4.52 -13.11
N TYR A 189 0.83 -5.69 -13.22
CA TYR A 189 1.90 -6.09 -12.33
C TYR A 189 3.14 -5.18 -12.44
N PHE A 190 3.58 -4.87 -13.65
CA PHE A 190 4.72 -3.97 -13.86
C PHE A 190 4.39 -2.52 -13.46
N GLY A 191 3.13 -2.08 -13.67
CA GLY A 191 2.66 -0.79 -13.20
C GLY A 191 2.73 -0.67 -11.68
N ILE A 192 2.31 -1.69 -10.93
CA ILE A 192 2.43 -1.71 -9.47
C ILE A 192 3.89 -1.59 -9.02
N ILE A 193 4.82 -2.31 -9.65
CA ILE A 193 6.25 -2.20 -9.34
C ILE A 193 6.77 -0.79 -9.64
N LEU A 194 6.39 -0.21 -10.78
CA LEU A 194 6.80 1.15 -11.16
C LEU A 194 6.33 2.18 -10.13
N PHE A 195 5.05 2.14 -9.75
CA PHE A 195 4.51 3.09 -8.78
C PHE A 195 5.06 2.86 -7.37
N PHE A 196 5.32 1.63 -6.97
CA PHE A 196 6.07 1.35 -5.74
C PHE A 196 7.47 1.98 -5.79
N ALA A 197 8.21 1.81 -6.88
CA ALA A 197 9.55 2.38 -7.05
C ALA A 197 9.53 3.92 -7.04
N LEU A 198 8.53 4.55 -7.68
CA LEU A 198 8.34 6.00 -7.62
C LEU A 198 8.05 6.48 -6.20
N GLY A 199 7.20 5.76 -5.47
CA GLY A 199 6.93 6.02 -4.05
C GLY A 199 8.19 5.88 -3.18
N ALA A 200 8.97 4.81 -3.39
CA ALA A 200 10.21 4.58 -2.65
C ALA A 200 11.27 5.66 -2.96
N GLY A 201 11.44 6.02 -4.23
CA GLY A 201 12.35 7.09 -4.64
C GLY A 201 11.98 8.45 -4.03
N ALA A 202 10.70 8.81 -4.06
CA ALA A 202 10.19 10.02 -3.42
C ALA A 202 10.35 9.95 -1.88
N GLY A 203 9.96 8.83 -1.27
CA GLY A 203 10.05 8.60 0.16
C GLY A 203 11.49 8.71 0.66
N GLY A 204 12.45 8.04 0.01
CA GLY A 204 13.85 8.11 0.39
C GLY A 204 14.43 9.52 0.26
N ASN A 205 14.18 10.20 -0.88
CA ASN A 205 14.71 11.54 -1.12
C ASN A 205 14.15 12.58 -0.13
N LEU A 206 12.82 12.56 0.08
CA LEU A 206 12.17 13.48 1.02
C LEU A 206 12.56 13.18 2.47
N SER A 207 12.71 11.90 2.84
CA SER A 207 13.09 11.48 4.19
C SER A 207 14.48 11.99 4.59
N VAL A 208 15.44 11.91 3.67
CA VAL A 208 16.78 12.43 3.90
C VAL A 208 16.80 13.96 4.06
N ARG A 209 15.91 14.67 3.33
CA ARG A 209 15.85 16.14 3.35
C ARG A 209 15.05 16.72 4.50
N TYR A 210 13.91 16.11 4.84
CA TYR A 210 12.90 16.69 5.73
C TYR A 210 12.65 15.87 7.02
N GLY A 211 13.31 14.70 7.15
CA GLY A 211 13.27 13.89 8.36
C GLY A 211 11.96 13.18 8.60
N VAL A 212 11.63 13.00 9.88
CA VAL A 212 10.59 12.05 10.33
C VAL A 212 9.15 12.44 9.98
N HIS A 213 8.85 13.72 9.81
CA HIS A 213 7.48 14.21 9.52
C HIS A 213 7.02 13.88 8.10
N VAL A 214 7.94 13.55 7.21
CA VAL A 214 7.67 13.24 5.80
C VAL A 214 6.73 12.04 5.62
N ILE A 215 6.61 11.16 6.61
CA ILE A 215 5.67 10.02 6.59
C ILE A 215 4.22 10.45 6.32
N TRP A 216 3.85 11.70 6.65
CA TRP A 216 2.51 12.23 6.40
C TRP A 216 2.16 12.34 4.92
N VAL A 217 3.16 12.41 4.04
CA VAL A 217 2.94 12.34 2.57
C VAL A 217 2.33 11.00 2.19
N SER A 218 2.83 9.91 2.79
CA SER A 218 2.24 8.57 2.60
C SER A 218 0.79 8.52 3.11
N GLY A 219 0.51 9.11 4.27
CA GLY A 219 -0.87 9.29 4.77
C GLY A 219 -1.77 10.04 3.78
N GLY A 220 -1.23 11.08 3.11
CA GLY A 220 -1.92 11.83 2.06
C GLY A 220 -2.26 10.96 0.84
N LEU A 221 -1.34 10.09 0.39
CA LEU A 221 -1.59 9.13 -0.70
C LEU A 221 -2.72 8.15 -0.33
N LEU A 222 -2.72 7.64 0.89
CA LEU A 222 -3.80 6.76 1.38
C LEU A 222 -5.13 7.50 1.50
N MET A 223 -5.12 8.78 1.88
CA MET A 223 -6.34 9.59 1.92
C MET A 223 -6.97 9.72 0.53
N VAL A 224 -6.17 9.87 -0.54
CA VAL A 224 -6.68 9.86 -1.92
C VAL A 224 -7.37 8.52 -2.22
N SER A 225 -6.77 7.39 -1.81
CA SER A 225 -7.36 6.06 -1.95
C SER A 225 -8.73 5.95 -1.24
N VAL A 226 -8.82 6.45 0.00
CA VAL A 226 -10.09 6.49 0.76
C VAL A 226 -11.14 7.33 0.04
N LEU A 227 -10.77 8.51 -0.47
CA LEU A 227 -11.67 9.41 -1.20
C LEU A 227 -12.18 8.78 -2.50
N LEU A 228 -11.33 8.08 -3.26
CA LEU A 228 -11.74 7.36 -4.46
C LEU A 228 -12.80 6.31 -4.16
N MET A 229 -12.60 5.51 -3.10
CA MET A 229 -13.58 4.51 -2.67
C MET A 229 -14.88 5.14 -2.13
N PHE A 230 -14.80 6.33 -1.51
CA PHE A 230 -15.98 7.04 -1.02
C PHE A 230 -16.81 7.62 -2.17
N LEU A 231 -16.18 8.17 -3.21
CA LEU A 231 -16.85 8.68 -4.41
C LEU A 231 -17.63 7.58 -5.16
N GLU A 232 -17.12 6.36 -5.21
CA GLU A 232 -17.85 5.21 -5.76
C GLU A 232 -19.17 4.97 -5.00
N LYS A 233 -19.10 4.97 -3.67
CA LYS A 233 -20.27 4.74 -2.82
C LYS A 233 -21.35 5.81 -3.01
N LEU A 234 -20.96 7.08 -3.13
CA LEU A 234 -21.90 8.18 -3.41
C LEU A 234 -22.59 8.01 -4.74
N ARG A 235 -21.89 7.50 -5.76
CA ARG A 235 -22.49 7.21 -7.08
C ARG A 235 -23.49 6.07 -7.03
N ALA A 236 -23.16 5.00 -6.31
CA ALA A 236 -24.07 3.86 -6.15
C ALA A 236 -25.36 4.26 -5.40
N TRP A 237 -25.27 5.27 -4.51
CA TRP A 237 -26.43 5.80 -3.79
C TRP A 237 -27.36 6.66 -4.68
N ASN A 238 -26.81 7.36 -5.68
CA ASN A 238 -27.55 8.28 -6.56
C ASN A 238 -28.09 7.60 -7.84
N ARG A 239 -27.91 6.29 -8.00
CA ARG A 239 -28.52 5.44 -9.03
C ARG A 239 -29.69 4.64 -8.49
#